data_cfeb570df70d7c24a5a2ef00e5a20f7a
#
_entry.id   cfeb570df70d7c24a5a2ef00e5a20f7a
#
_cell.length_a   1.000
_cell.length_b   1.000
_cell.length_c   1.000
_cell.angle_alpha   90.00
_cell.angle_beta   90.00
_cell.angle_gamma   90.00
#
_symmetry.space_group_name_H-M   'P 1'
#
loop_
_entity.id
_entity.type
_entity.pdbx_description
1 polymer ?
#
loop_
_entity_poly.entity_id
_entity_poly.type
_entity_poly.pdbx_seq_one_letter_code
_entity_poly.pdbx_strand_id
1 'polypeptide(L)'
;MAAGALCVVFAAVLALGQAVATRHRAGGAADLAALAAADRALRGAGAACGAAGRVARAQRAEVVRCVLRGEVAEVTARARFGPYAPVVRSRAGPPGAWPVPGPPGGSPERPGSPGAPPAPPGPAERSGAVR
;
A
#
# COMPACT_ATOMS: atom_id res chain seq x y z
N MET A 1 20.38 43.31 2.06
CA MET A 1 19.41 42.69 2.98
C MET A 1 18.34 41.88 2.26
N ALA A 2 17.67 42.38 1.20
CA ALA A 2 16.63 41.65 0.47
C ALA A 2 17.09 40.33 -0.20
N ALA A 3 18.29 40.32 -0.80
CA ALA A 3 18.83 39.14 -1.45
C ALA A 3 19.04 37.95 -0.45
N GLY A 4 19.49 38.23 0.76
CA GLY A 4 19.68 37.22 1.80
C GLY A 4 18.35 36.59 2.24
N ALA A 5 17.30 37.40 2.42
CA ALA A 5 15.98 36.91 2.77
C ALA A 5 15.38 36.00 1.68
N LEU A 6 15.55 36.39 0.40
CA LEU A 6 15.13 35.57 -0.74
C LEU A 6 15.83 34.22 -0.79
N CYS A 7 17.15 34.17 -0.56
CA CYS A 7 17.91 32.92 -0.54
C CYS A 7 17.44 31.99 0.58
N VAL A 8 17.13 32.52 1.76
CA VAL A 8 16.63 31.72 2.89
C VAL A 8 15.25 31.13 2.57
N VAL A 9 14.34 31.94 2.06
CA VAL A 9 13.00 31.47 1.66
C VAL A 9 13.09 30.38 0.58
N PHE A 10 13.93 30.61 -0.44
CA PHE A 10 14.12 29.65 -1.52
C PHE A 10 14.70 28.32 -1.01
N ALA A 11 15.71 28.38 -0.14
CA ALA A 11 16.29 27.20 0.48
C ALA A 11 15.27 26.43 1.32
N ALA A 12 14.42 27.12 2.08
CA ALA A 12 13.36 26.49 2.88
C ALA A 12 12.33 25.78 1.98
N VAL A 13 11.89 26.42 0.89
CA VAL A 13 10.95 25.81 -0.07
C VAL A 13 11.55 24.56 -0.71
N LEU A 14 12.82 24.63 -1.13
CA LEU A 14 13.51 23.45 -1.68
C LEU A 14 13.63 22.31 -0.66
N ALA A 15 13.97 22.62 0.58
CA ALA A 15 14.08 21.61 1.64
C ALA A 15 12.73 20.93 1.90
N LEU A 16 11.63 21.68 1.95
CA LEU A 16 10.28 21.14 2.08
C LEU A 16 9.91 20.26 0.88
N GLY A 17 10.20 20.71 -0.33
CA GLY A 17 9.96 19.94 -1.56
C GLY A 17 10.72 18.59 -1.55
N GLN A 18 11.96 18.60 -1.11
CA GLN A 18 12.76 17.38 -0.96
C GLN A 18 12.22 16.43 0.11
N ALA A 19 11.72 16.98 1.22
CA ALA A 19 11.11 16.16 2.28
C ALA A 19 9.84 15.46 1.78
N VAL A 20 8.96 16.17 1.04
CA VAL A 20 7.76 15.60 0.43
C VAL A 20 8.13 14.54 -0.60
N ALA A 21 9.06 14.82 -1.51
CA ALA A 21 9.52 13.87 -2.52
C ALA A 21 10.11 12.60 -1.91
N THR A 22 10.86 12.74 -0.81
CA THR A 22 11.45 11.58 -0.11
C THR A 22 10.38 10.71 0.55
N ARG A 23 9.35 11.33 1.13
CA ARG A 23 8.20 10.60 1.68
C ARG A 23 7.42 9.84 0.58
N HIS A 24 7.18 10.47 -0.56
CA HIS A 24 6.55 9.81 -1.71
C HIS A 24 7.39 8.65 -2.24
N ARG A 25 8.72 8.80 -2.28
CA ARG A 25 9.63 7.71 -2.66
C ARG A 25 9.53 6.53 -1.69
N ALA A 26 9.50 6.78 -0.38
CA ALA A 26 9.33 5.74 0.62
C ALA A 26 7.98 5.01 0.45
N GLY A 27 6.90 5.75 0.16
CA GLY A 27 5.57 5.19 -0.12
C GLY A 27 5.57 4.30 -1.34
N GLY A 28 6.00 4.82 -2.49
CA GLY A 28 6.07 4.05 -3.74
C GLY A 28 6.97 2.81 -3.62
N ALA A 29 8.08 2.93 -2.91
CA ALA A 29 8.96 1.78 -2.66
C ALA A 29 8.29 0.72 -1.77
N ALA A 30 7.53 1.13 -0.76
CA ALA A 30 6.79 0.21 0.11
C ALA A 30 5.68 -0.52 -0.67
N ASP A 31 4.94 0.19 -1.52
CA ASP A 31 3.86 -0.37 -2.32
C ASP A 31 4.38 -1.40 -3.34
N LEU A 32 5.38 -1.02 -4.12
CA LEU A 32 6.00 -1.92 -5.11
C LEU A 32 6.68 -3.12 -4.45
N ALA A 33 7.33 -2.92 -3.31
CA ALA A 33 7.97 -3.99 -2.54
C ALA A 33 6.92 -4.96 -1.96
N ALA A 34 5.79 -4.44 -1.47
CA ALA A 34 4.69 -5.26 -0.96
C ALA A 34 4.05 -6.10 -2.08
N LEU A 35 3.83 -5.52 -3.27
CA LEU A 35 3.35 -6.24 -4.45
C LEU A 35 4.32 -7.35 -4.87
N ALA A 36 5.61 -7.04 -4.95
CA ALA A 36 6.64 -8.02 -5.31
C ALA A 36 6.78 -9.16 -4.28
N ALA A 37 6.52 -8.87 -3.01
CA ALA A 37 6.48 -9.88 -1.97
C ALA A 37 5.22 -10.76 -2.07
N ALA A 38 4.05 -10.16 -2.29
CA ALA A 38 2.78 -10.88 -2.44
C ALA A 38 2.80 -11.83 -3.64
N ASP A 39 3.35 -11.40 -4.78
CA ASP A 39 3.54 -12.23 -5.99
C ASP A 39 4.36 -13.51 -5.70
N ARG A 40 5.23 -13.49 -4.71
CA ARG A 40 6.08 -14.60 -4.31
C ARG A 40 5.70 -15.25 -2.98
N ALA A 41 4.52 -14.93 -2.46
CA ALA A 41 4.05 -15.41 -1.17
C ALA A 41 4.05 -16.95 -1.08
N LEU A 42 3.61 -17.63 -2.13
CA LEU A 42 3.56 -19.10 -2.20
C LEU A 42 4.94 -19.77 -2.25
N ARG A 43 6.00 -18.99 -2.52
CA ARG A 43 7.40 -19.51 -2.52
C ARG A 43 8.06 -19.38 -1.14
N GLY A 44 7.31 -18.88 -0.16
CA GLY A 44 7.77 -18.72 1.22
C GLY A 44 8.32 -17.33 1.53
N ALA A 45 8.41 -17.03 2.83
CA ALA A 45 8.77 -15.70 3.32
C ALA A 45 10.16 -15.21 2.85
N GLY A 46 11.14 -16.10 2.75
CA GLY A 46 12.48 -15.75 2.28
C GLY A 46 12.49 -15.24 0.85
N ALA A 47 11.80 -15.93 -0.07
CA ALA A 47 11.67 -15.52 -1.47
C ALA A 47 10.88 -14.23 -1.62
N ALA A 48 9.77 -14.11 -0.89
CA ALA A 48 8.90 -12.94 -0.87
C ALA A 48 9.66 -11.69 -0.37
N CYS A 49 10.25 -11.76 0.81
CA CYS A 49 10.96 -10.62 1.40
C CYS A 49 12.27 -10.29 0.67
N GLY A 50 12.92 -11.29 0.07
CA GLY A 50 14.05 -11.06 -0.83
C GLY A 50 13.66 -10.26 -2.08
N ALA A 51 12.49 -10.53 -2.67
CA ALA A 51 11.96 -9.75 -3.79
C ALA A 51 11.63 -8.32 -3.37
N ALA A 52 10.95 -8.14 -2.24
CA ALA A 52 10.67 -6.83 -1.68
C ALA A 52 11.94 -5.99 -1.51
N GLY A 53 12.99 -6.57 -0.95
CA GLY A 53 14.27 -5.89 -0.75
C GLY A 53 14.94 -5.45 -2.05
N ARG A 54 14.89 -6.27 -3.10
CA ARG A 54 15.43 -5.88 -4.41
C ARG A 54 14.67 -4.70 -5.03
N VAL A 55 13.36 -4.73 -4.97
CA VAL A 55 12.51 -3.66 -5.50
C VAL A 55 12.71 -2.36 -4.73
N ALA A 56 12.75 -2.41 -3.39
CA ALA A 56 12.98 -1.22 -2.57
C ALA A 56 14.34 -0.57 -2.89
N ARG A 57 15.41 -1.37 -3.02
CA ARG A 57 16.74 -0.87 -3.38
C ARG A 57 16.75 -0.21 -4.76
N ALA A 58 16.03 -0.76 -5.75
CA ALA A 58 15.88 -0.13 -7.06
C ALA A 58 15.21 1.25 -6.98
N GLN A 59 14.37 1.47 -5.98
CA GLN A 59 13.72 2.75 -5.66
C GLN A 59 14.54 3.64 -4.71
N ARG A 60 15.79 3.31 -4.45
CA ARG A 60 16.67 4.01 -3.49
C ARG A 60 16.06 4.09 -2.07
N ALA A 61 15.39 3.00 -1.69
CA ALA A 61 14.83 2.78 -0.37
C ALA A 61 15.32 1.45 0.20
N GLU A 62 15.11 1.24 1.48
CA GLU A 62 15.43 -0.02 2.14
C GLU A 62 14.19 -0.60 2.82
N VAL A 63 14.05 -1.91 2.81
CA VAL A 63 13.04 -2.61 3.60
C VAL A 63 13.55 -2.71 5.03
N VAL A 64 12.82 -2.11 5.97
CA VAL A 64 13.13 -2.17 7.40
C VAL A 64 12.31 -3.24 8.11
N ARG A 65 11.20 -3.67 7.52
CA ARG A 65 10.38 -4.77 8.01
C ARG A 65 9.64 -5.42 6.85
N CYS A 66 9.61 -6.75 6.86
CA CYS A 66 8.81 -7.54 5.91
C CYS A 66 8.18 -8.71 6.67
N VAL A 67 6.87 -8.83 6.58
CA VAL A 67 6.08 -9.88 7.22
C VAL A 67 5.13 -10.47 6.21
N LEU A 68 5.08 -11.80 6.13
CA LEU A 68 4.15 -12.53 5.31
C LEU A 68 3.12 -13.21 6.22
N ARG A 69 1.84 -13.04 5.91
CA ARG A 69 0.72 -13.69 6.60
C ARG A 69 -0.18 -14.36 5.57
N GLY A 70 0.04 -15.66 5.34
CA GLY A 70 -0.56 -16.33 4.20
C GLY A 70 -0.10 -15.68 2.89
N GLU A 71 -1.05 -15.22 2.09
CA GLU A 71 -0.78 -14.54 0.81
C GLU A 71 -0.68 -13.01 0.94
N VAL A 72 -0.82 -12.47 2.16
CA VAL A 72 -0.72 -11.03 2.42
C VAL A 72 0.71 -10.69 2.84
N ALA A 73 1.36 -9.84 2.06
CA ALA A 73 2.65 -9.28 2.38
C ALA A 73 2.52 -7.87 2.97
N GLU A 74 3.15 -7.64 4.11
CA GLU A 74 3.26 -6.34 4.75
C GLU A 74 4.73 -5.92 4.71
N VAL A 75 5.01 -4.79 4.06
CA VAL A 75 6.36 -4.27 3.90
C VAL A 75 6.43 -2.85 4.45
N THR A 76 7.45 -2.58 5.22
CA THR A 76 7.79 -1.25 5.70
C THR A 76 9.10 -0.84 5.03
N ALA A 77 9.08 0.27 4.29
CA ALA A 77 10.25 0.81 3.60
C ALA A 77 10.63 2.18 4.15
N ARG A 78 11.91 2.49 4.06
CA ARG A 78 12.52 3.75 4.48
C ARG A 78 13.32 4.34 3.31
N ALA A 79 13.10 5.60 3.00
CA ALA A 79 13.96 6.39 2.12
C ALA A 79 14.72 7.43 2.96
N ARG A 80 15.89 7.88 2.49
CA ARG A 80 16.71 8.84 3.21
C ARG A 80 16.99 10.07 2.37
N PHE A 81 16.98 11.21 3.04
CA PHE A 81 17.45 12.48 2.51
C PHE A 81 18.08 13.29 3.66
N GLY A 82 19.41 13.32 3.74
CA GLY A 82 20.11 13.91 4.86
C GLY A 82 19.70 13.27 6.20
N PRO A 83 19.32 14.05 7.21
CA PRO A 83 18.83 13.55 8.49
C PRO A 83 17.36 13.05 8.42
N TYR A 84 16.64 13.38 7.35
CA TYR A 84 15.24 13.00 7.16
C TYR A 84 15.14 11.59 6.58
N ALA A 85 14.48 10.68 7.30
CA ALA A 85 14.35 9.28 6.93
C ALA A 85 12.92 8.77 7.15
N PRO A 86 11.95 9.16 6.30
CA PRO A 86 10.56 8.73 6.43
C PRO A 86 10.42 7.23 6.25
N VAL A 87 9.55 6.65 7.08
CA VAL A 87 9.20 5.24 7.06
C VAL A 87 7.73 5.12 6.68
N VAL A 88 7.44 4.30 5.68
CA VAL A 88 6.09 4.05 5.19
C VAL A 88 5.83 2.55 5.13
N ARG A 89 4.63 2.16 5.55
CA ARG A 89 4.17 0.77 5.53
C ARG A 89 3.12 0.58 4.46
N SER A 90 3.23 -0.52 3.73
CA SER A 90 2.25 -0.95 2.74
C SER A 90 1.94 -2.43 2.88
N ARG A 91 0.77 -2.83 2.39
CA ARG A 91 0.31 -4.21 2.35
C ARG A 91 -0.16 -4.55 0.95
N ALA A 92 0.10 -5.77 0.51
CA ALA A 92 -0.43 -6.31 -0.72
C ALA A 92 -0.87 -7.77 -0.52
N GLY A 93 -1.91 -8.17 -1.22
CA GLY A 93 -2.46 -9.51 -1.17
C GLY A 93 -3.64 -9.66 -2.13
N PRO A 94 -4.22 -10.87 -2.26
CA PRO A 94 -5.34 -11.09 -3.16
C PRO A 94 -6.58 -10.27 -2.75
N PRO A 95 -7.45 -9.92 -3.70
CA PRO A 95 -8.70 -9.24 -3.41
C PRO A 95 -9.54 -10.09 -2.45
N GLY A 96 -10.14 -9.46 -1.43
CA GLY A 96 -10.91 -10.14 -0.38
C GLY A 96 -10.11 -10.52 0.87
N ALA A 97 -8.79 -10.42 0.84
CA ALA A 97 -7.96 -10.60 2.03
C ALA A 97 -8.02 -9.41 3.02
N TRP A 98 -8.75 -8.37 2.68
CA TRP A 98 -8.92 -7.15 3.48
C TRP A 98 -10.35 -7.03 3.99
N PRO A 99 -10.56 -6.58 5.22
CA PRO A 99 -11.80 -5.91 5.54
C PRO A 99 -11.90 -4.67 4.65
N VAL A 100 -12.79 -4.68 3.66
CA VAL A 100 -13.10 -3.47 2.91
C VAL A 100 -13.64 -2.46 3.93
N PRO A 101 -13.04 -1.27 4.09
CA PRO A 101 -13.68 -0.23 4.88
C PRO A 101 -15.03 0.04 4.22
N GLY A 102 -16.11 -0.23 4.94
CA GLY A 102 -17.45 0.13 4.48
C GLY A 102 -17.50 1.61 4.11
N PRO A 103 -18.42 2.04 3.25
CA PRO A 103 -18.59 3.44 2.92
C PRO A 103 -18.70 4.26 4.22
N PRO A 104 -18.14 5.49 4.29
CA PRO A 104 -18.23 6.32 5.48
C PRO A 104 -19.70 6.52 5.85
N GLY A 105 -20.14 5.96 6.98
CA GLY A 105 -21.53 5.96 7.42
C GLY A 105 -22.18 4.57 7.55
N GLY A 106 -21.54 3.51 7.11
CA GLY A 106 -21.97 2.14 7.40
C GLY A 106 -21.64 1.76 8.83
N SER A 107 -22.64 1.58 9.69
CA SER A 107 -22.47 1.00 11.02
C SER A 107 -21.78 -0.37 10.90
N PRO A 108 -20.86 -0.74 11.80
CA PRO A 108 -20.23 -2.06 11.79
C PRO A 108 -21.35 -3.10 11.92
N GLU A 109 -21.52 -3.88 10.86
CA GLU A 109 -22.43 -5.02 10.83
C GLU A 109 -22.00 -5.97 11.96
N ARG A 110 -22.82 -6.06 12.97
CA ARG A 110 -22.62 -6.92 14.14
C ARG A 110 -22.63 -8.38 13.66
N PRO A 111 -21.56 -9.18 13.88
CA PRO A 111 -21.64 -10.60 13.61
C PRO A 111 -22.68 -11.22 14.52
N GLY A 112 -23.78 -11.72 13.97
CA GLY A 112 -24.78 -12.47 14.72
C GLY A 112 -26.19 -11.89 14.77
N SER A 113 -26.65 -11.10 13.80
CA SER A 113 -28.09 -10.84 13.64
C SER A 113 -28.75 -12.02 12.94
N PRO A 114 -29.54 -12.86 13.66
CA PRO A 114 -30.39 -13.85 13.01
C PRO A 114 -31.59 -13.11 12.42
N GLY A 115 -31.67 -13.03 11.09
CA GLY A 115 -32.87 -12.52 10.45
C GLY A 115 -32.70 -11.65 9.21
N ALA A 116 -31.59 -11.71 8.48
CA ALA A 116 -31.56 -11.14 7.16
C ALA A 116 -32.41 -12.01 6.21
N PRO A 117 -33.45 -11.45 5.53
CA PRO A 117 -34.20 -12.19 4.53
C PRO A 117 -33.27 -12.60 3.38
N PRO A 118 -33.50 -13.78 2.74
CA PRO A 118 -32.69 -14.20 1.61
C PRO A 118 -32.79 -13.19 0.48
N ALA A 119 -31.65 -12.89 -0.13
CA ALA A 119 -31.57 -12.00 -1.28
C ALA A 119 -32.49 -12.49 -2.40
N PRO A 120 -33.18 -11.60 -3.12
CA PRO A 120 -34.04 -11.98 -4.24
C PRO A 120 -33.19 -12.67 -5.31
N PRO A 121 -33.75 -13.71 -5.99
CA PRO A 121 -33.05 -14.40 -7.07
C PRO A 121 -32.72 -13.40 -8.18
N GLY A 122 -31.47 -13.41 -8.63
CA GLY A 122 -31.00 -12.60 -9.75
C GLY A 122 -31.83 -12.86 -11.01
N PRO A 123 -31.88 -11.91 -11.97
CA PRO A 123 -32.67 -12.06 -13.19
C PRO A 123 -32.17 -13.28 -13.95
N ALA A 124 -33.10 -14.22 -14.16
CA ALA A 124 -32.89 -15.43 -14.95
C ALA A 124 -32.37 -15.06 -16.34
N GLU A 125 -31.20 -15.56 -16.69
CA GLU A 125 -30.72 -15.58 -18.07
C GLU A 125 -31.77 -16.20 -18.97
N ARG A 126 -32.41 -15.36 -19.76
CA ARG A 126 -33.28 -15.85 -20.87
C ARG A 126 -32.32 -16.32 -21.97
N SER A 127 -32.08 -17.61 -21.97
CA SER A 127 -31.46 -18.29 -23.09
C SER A 127 -32.41 -18.13 -24.30
N GLY A 128 -32.09 -17.18 -25.19
CA GLY A 128 -32.77 -16.99 -26.46
C GLY A 128 -32.33 -18.06 -27.45
N ALA A 129 -33.17 -19.07 -27.63
CA ALA A 129 -33.03 -19.97 -28.75
C ALA A 129 -33.33 -19.21 -30.05
N VAL A 130 -32.33 -19.09 -30.92
CA VAL A 130 -32.48 -18.67 -32.32
C VAL A 130 -32.59 -19.92 -33.19
N ARG A 131 -33.68 -20.01 -33.90
CA ARG A 131 -33.88 -20.93 -35.02
C ARG A 131 -33.30 -20.31 -36.30
#